data_942ab1c5bdce43affeef292312ac2392
#
_entry.id   942ab1c5bdce43affeef292312ac2392
#
_cell.length_a   1.000
_cell.length_b   1.000
_cell.length_c   1.000
_cell.angle_alpha   90.00
_cell.angle_beta   90.00
_cell.angle_gamma   90.00
#
_symmetry.space_group_name_H-M   'P 1'
#
loop_
_entity.id
_entity.type
_entity.pdbx_description
1 polymer ?
#
loop_
_entity_poly.entity_id
_entity_poly.type
_entity_poly.pdbx_seq_one_letter_code
_entity_poly.pdbx_strand_id
1 'polypeptide(L)'
;MLNKVKIIVFFSGSGTNLKSIIDGQTKYDYEVIAAFTNNPQAGGIEFCHQHKIKLKIINHKNYQDREIFDQKIHAFLEEMSPDFVILAGFMRILGDSVISNWEGQIINIHPSLLPKYPGLNTHKRALDSGDKVHGTTIHYVTSELDCGPIIRQEQINIEPNDDENTLMERIKKIENLIYPEEISKLKI
;
A
#
# COMPACT_ATOMS: atom_id res chain seq x y z
N MET A 1 27.44 -8.45 6.40
CA MET A 1 26.42 -7.40 6.19
C MET A 1 25.08 -8.09 6.34
N LEU A 2 24.20 -7.61 7.20
CA LEU A 2 22.83 -8.13 7.25
C LEU A 2 22.18 -7.84 5.89
N ASN A 3 21.55 -8.84 5.28
CA ASN A 3 20.82 -8.62 4.02
C ASN A 3 19.64 -7.70 4.30
N LYS A 4 19.52 -6.62 3.52
CA LYS A 4 18.37 -5.72 3.60
C LYS A 4 17.10 -6.48 3.22
N VAL A 5 16.00 -6.17 3.89
CA VAL A 5 14.66 -6.67 3.53
C VAL A 5 14.32 -6.16 2.12
N LYS A 6 14.03 -7.06 1.19
CA LYS A 6 13.68 -6.75 -0.21
C LYS A 6 12.19 -6.62 -0.35
N ILE A 7 11.74 -5.48 -0.82
CA ILE A 7 10.31 -5.22 -1.01
C ILE A 7 9.95 -4.88 -2.44
N ILE A 8 8.72 -5.23 -2.81
CA ILE A 8 8.06 -4.73 -4.02
C ILE A 8 6.89 -3.86 -3.61
N VAL A 9 6.77 -2.68 -4.21
CA VAL A 9 5.69 -1.74 -3.90
C VAL A 9 4.64 -1.76 -5.00
N PHE A 10 3.38 -2.02 -4.63
CA PHE A 10 2.21 -2.00 -5.51
C PHE A 10 1.45 -0.69 -5.33
N PHE A 11 1.10 -0.03 -6.46
CA PHE A 11 0.36 1.23 -6.45
C PHE A 11 -0.57 1.36 -7.65
N SER A 12 -1.58 2.24 -7.57
CA SER A 12 -2.53 2.49 -8.67
C SER A 12 -2.70 3.98 -9.02
N GLY A 13 -2.31 4.88 -8.12
CA GLY A 13 -2.60 6.31 -8.17
C GLY A 13 -1.38 7.21 -8.25
N SER A 14 -1.45 8.35 -7.55
CA SER A 14 -0.43 9.42 -7.55
C SER A 14 0.96 8.96 -7.07
N GLY A 15 1.02 7.92 -6.24
CA GLY A 15 2.27 7.35 -5.75
C GLY A 15 2.92 8.13 -4.60
N THR A 16 2.19 8.89 -3.82
CA THR A 16 2.75 9.63 -2.67
C THR A 16 3.37 8.69 -1.64
N ASN A 17 2.68 7.62 -1.26
CA ASN A 17 3.21 6.57 -0.38
C ASN A 17 4.38 5.82 -1.05
N LEU A 18 4.30 5.50 -2.35
CA LEU A 18 5.42 4.90 -3.09
C LEU A 18 6.67 5.79 -3.00
N LYS A 19 6.52 7.11 -3.24
CA LYS A 19 7.63 8.06 -3.16
C LYS A 19 8.27 8.05 -1.77
N SER A 20 7.46 8.14 -0.71
CA SER A 20 7.98 8.13 0.67
C SER A 20 8.71 6.82 1.01
N ILE A 21 8.25 5.68 0.50
CA ILE A 21 8.91 4.39 0.66
C ILE A 21 10.24 4.37 -0.11
N ILE A 22 10.28 4.85 -1.35
CA ILE A 22 11.53 4.93 -2.12
C ILE A 22 12.55 5.84 -1.43
N ASP A 23 12.14 7.03 -1.00
CA ASP A 23 13.01 7.97 -0.29
C ASP A 23 13.49 7.39 1.05
N GLY A 24 12.63 6.65 1.73
CA GLY A 24 12.88 6.03 3.03
C GLY A 24 14.02 5.00 3.02
N GLN A 25 14.29 4.32 1.91
CA GLN A 25 15.37 3.32 1.82
C GLN A 25 16.78 3.89 2.00
N THR A 26 16.94 5.21 1.96
CA THR A 26 18.20 5.89 2.29
C THR A 26 18.41 6.04 3.79
N LYS A 27 17.33 6.04 4.56
CA LYS A 27 17.31 6.21 6.01
C LYS A 27 17.11 4.90 6.76
N TYR A 28 16.38 3.98 6.17
CA TYR A 28 15.94 2.73 6.77
C TYR A 28 16.55 1.52 6.07
N ASP A 29 16.59 0.38 6.76
CA ASP A 29 17.29 -0.82 6.30
C ASP A 29 16.37 -1.78 5.51
N TYR A 30 15.88 -1.30 4.37
CA TYR A 30 15.19 -2.10 3.36
C TYR A 30 15.59 -1.66 1.94
N GLU A 31 15.23 -2.45 0.94
CA GLU A 31 15.49 -2.18 -0.47
C GLU A 31 14.22 -2.35 -1.31
N VAL A 32 13.86 -1.31 -2.07
CA VAL A 32 12.79 -1.38 -3.09
C VAL A 32 13.38 -1.99 -4.35
N ILE A 33 13.23 -3.31 -4.53
CA ILE A 33 13.80 -4.03 -5.68
C ILE A 33 12.97 -3.85 -6.96
N ALA A 34 11.67 -3.58 -6.83
CA ALA A 34 10.78 -3.28 -7.95
C ALA A 34 9.50 -2.58 -7.47
N ALA A 35 8.75 -2.06 -8.44
CA ALA A 35 7.40 -1.57 -8.25
C ALA A 35 6.45 -2.21 -9.28
N PHE A 36 5.17 -2.26 -8.93
CA PHE A 36 4.11 -2.78 -9.78
C PHE A 36 2.93 -1.81 -9.83
N THR A 37 2.35 -1.62 -11.03
CA THR A 37 1.07 -0.91 -11.15
C THR A 37 0.13 -1.60 -12.13
N ASN A 38 -1.15 -1.61 -11.77
CA ASN A 38 -2.25 -2.07 -12.62
C ASN A 38 -2.82 -0.95 -13.52
N ASN A 39 -2.29 0.27 -13.40
CA ASN A 39 -2.75 1.44 -14.11
C ASN A 39 -1.61 2.09 -14.90
N PRO A 40 -1.62 2.02 -16.26
CA PRO A 40 -0.58 2.65 -17.09
C PRO A 40 -0.50 4.17 -16.98
N GLN A 41 -1.52 4.82 -16.38
CA GLN A 41 -1.59 6.27 -16.20
C GLN A 41 -1.34 6.69 -14.75
N ALA A 42 -0.84 5.78 -13.90
CA ALA A 42 -0.55 6.08 -12.51
C ALA A 42 0.58 7.11 -12.39
N GLY A 43 0.35 8.18 -11.61
CA GLY A 43 1.36 9.22 -11.38
C GLY A 43 2.65 8.71 -10.72
N GLY A 44 2.55 7.64 -9.94
CA GLY A 44 3.70 6.99 -9.32
C GLY A 44 4.75 6.42 -10.29
N ILE A 45 4.40 6.22 -11.56
CA ILE A 45 5.32 5.75 -12.62
C ILE A 45 6.53 6.68 -12.75
N GLU A 46 6.30 8.00 -12.67
CA GLU A 46 7.35 9.00 -12.77
C GLU A 46 8.38 8.85 -11.65
N PHE A 47 7.96 8.55 -10.42
CA PHE A 47 8.89 8.32 -9.31
C PHE A 47 9.76 7.07 -9.53
N CYS A 48 9.20 6.01 -10.11
CA CYS A 48 9.97 4.82 -10.47
C CYS A 48 11.07 5.15 -11.49
N HIS A 49 10.76 5.96 -12.51
CA HIS A 49 11.72 6.37 -13.53
C HIS A 49 12.84 7.25 -12.94
N GLN A 50 12.46 8.28 -12.15
CA GLN A 50 13.41 9.20 -11.51
C GLN A 50 14.40 8.47 -10.59
N HIS A 51 13.93 7.46 -9.86
CA HIS A 51 14.73 6.69 -8.91
C HIS A 51 15.31 5.39 -9.50
N LYS A 52 15.11 5.14 -10.81
CA LYS A 52 15.58 3.93 -11.52
C LYS A 52 15.08 2.62 -10.89
N ILE A 53 13.88 2.63 -10.33
CA ILE A 53 13.23 1.43 -9.79
C ILE A 53 12.68 0.60 -10.94
N LYS A 54 12.98 -0.71 -10.96
CA LYS A 54 12.38 -1.65 -11.93
C LYS A 54 10.87 -1.60 -11.80
N LEU A 55 10.16 -1.32 -12.92
CA LEU A 55 8.71 -1.15 -12.91
C LEU A 55 8.02 -2.18 -13.79
N LYS A 56 7.03 -2.88 -13.25
CA LYS A 56 6.11 -3.73 -13.99
C LYS A 56 4.75 -3.04 -14.12
N ILE A 57 4.29 -2.87 -15.36
CA ILE A 57 2.96 -2.32 -15.65
C ILE A 57 2.12 -3.41 -16.28
N ILE A 58 0.99 -3.78 -15.66
CA ILE A 58 0.03 -4.72 -16.23
C ILE A 58 -1.36 -4.09 -16.12
N ASN A 59 -1.87 -3.59 -17.26
CA ASN A 59 -3.19 -2.98 -17.27
C ASN A 59 -4.28 -4.04 -17.03
N HIS A 60 -4.91 -3.99 -15.87
CA HIS A 60 -5.96 -4.93 -15.48
C HIS A 60 -7.17 -4.93 -16.43
N LYS A 61 -7.42 -3.82 -17.14
CA LYS A 61 -8.52 -3.70 -18.12
C LYS A 61 -8.31 -4.56 -19.37
N ASN A 62 -7.10 -5.04 -19.60
CA ASN A 62 -6.79 -5.92 -20.73
C ASN A 62 -7.16 -7.40 -20.45
N TYR A 63 -7.64 -7.69 -19.25
CA TYR A 63 -7.99 -9.05 -18.82
C TYR A 63 -9.47 -9.10 -18.43
N GLN A 64 -10.22 -9.97 -19.11
CA GLN A 64 -11.62 -10.23 -18.76
C GLN A 64 -11.74 -11.08 -17.50
N ASP A 65 -10.77 -11.98 -17.34
CA ASP A 65 -10.68 -12.88 -16.19
C ASP A 65 -9.66 -12.33 -15.16
N ARG A 66 -10.13 -12.20 -13.92
CA ARG A 66 -9.32 -11.80 -12.79
C ARG A 66 -8.19 -12.78 -12.52
N GLU A 67 -8.47 -14.08 -12.66
CA GLU A 67 -7.50 -15.12 -12.37
C GLU A 67 -6.27 -15.03 -13.31
N ILE A 68 -6.48 -14.73 -14.59
CA ILE A 68 -5.38 -14.52 -15.54
C ILE A 68 -4.52 -13.33 -15.14
N PHE A 69 -5.15 -12.24 -14.66
CA PHE A 69 -4.40 -11.07 -14.16
C PHE A 69 -3.60 -11.43 -12.90
N ASP A 70 -4.19 -12.15 -11.95
CA ASP A 70 -3.55 -12.57 -10.72
C ASP A 70 -2.38 -13.55 -10.98
N GLN A 71 -2.49 -14.43 -11.97
CA GLN A 71 -1.37 -15.28 -12.43
C GLN A 71 -0.19 -14.44 -12.95
N LYS A 72 -0.43 -13.29 -13.61
CA LYS A 72 0.65 -12.40 -14.03
C LYS A 72 1.32 -11.68 -12.85
N ILE A 73 0.54 -11.34 -11.83
CA ILE A 73 1.11 -10.82 -10.58
C ILE A 73 1.98 -11.89 -9.91
N HIS A 74 1.46 -13.10 -9.76
CA HIS A 74 2.18 -14.20 -9.14
C HIS A 74 3.50 -14.50 -9.86
N ALA A 75 3.48 -14.64 -11.18
CA ALA A 75 4.69 -14.87 -11.99
C ALA A 75 5.73 -13.74 -11.82
N PHE A 76 5.28 -12.49 -11.69
CA PHE A 76 6.18 -11.35 -11.44
C PHE A 76 6.79 -11.41 -10.03
N LEU A 77 6.00 -11.77 -9.03
CA LEU A 77 6.50 -11.91 -7.67
C LEU A 77 7.49 -13.07 -7.53
N GLU A 78 7.23 -14.20 -8.17
CA GLU A 78 8.18 -15.33 -8.23
C GLU A 78 9.51 -14.95 -8.91
N GLU A 79 9.43 -14.25 -10.08
CA GLU A 79 10.63 -13.78 -10.80
C GLU A 79 11.51 -12.89 -9.90
N MET A 80 10.86 -12.02 -9.12
CA MET A 80 11.55 -11.00 -8.32
C MET A 80 11.97 -11.49 -6.94
N SER A 81 11.29 -12.49 -6.39
CA SER A 81 11.51 -13.10 -5.08
C SER A 81 11.70 -12.05 -3.96
N PRO A 82 10.70 -11.19 -3.70
CA PRO A 82 10.75 -10.24 -2.60
C PRO A 82 10.54 -10.95 -1.24
N ASP A 83 10.97 -10.32 -0.16
CA ASP A 83 10.63 -10.75 1.19
C ASP A 83 9.20 -10.29 1.56
N PHE A 84 8.80 -9.10 1.11
CA PHE A 84 7.46 -8.55 1.33
C PHE A 84 6.91 -7.81 0.11
N VAL A 85 5.58 -7.81 -0.01
CA VAL A 85 4.80 -7.02 -0.95
C VAL A 85 4.09 -5.90 -0.20
N ILE A 86 4.34 -4.66 -0.58
CA ILE A 86 3.83 -3.46 0.09
C ILE A 86 2.76 -2.81 -0.78
N LEU A 87 1.51 -2.80 -0.32
CA LEU A 87 0.42 -2.13 -1.02
C LEU A 87 0.36 -0.66 -0.60
N ALA A 88 0.65 0.23 -1.53
CA ALA A 88 0.74 1.68 -1.32
C ALA A 88 -0.32 2.41 -2.16
N GLY A 89 -1.58 2.30 -1.80
CA GLY A 89 -2.70 2.79 -2.60
C GLY A 89 -2.94 1.95 -3.85
N PHE A 90 -2.89 0.64 -3.70
CA PHE A 90 -3.23 -0.31 -4.75
C PHE A 90 -4.75 -0.54 -4.76
N MET A 91 -5.42 -0.06 -5.82
CA MET A 91 -6.89 0.03 -5.89
C MET A 91 -7.53 -1.22 -6.53
N ARG A 92 -6.95 -2.39 -6.33
CA ARG A 92 -7.52 -3.65 -6.79
C ARG A 92 -7.36 -4.71 -5.69
N ILE A 93 -8.41 -5.47 -5.46
CA ILE A 93 -8.37 -6.60 -4.52
C ILE A 93 -7.55 -7.71 -5.18
N LEU A 94 -6.52 -8.19 -4.50
CA LEU A 94 -5.75 -9.37 -4.90
C LEU A 94 -6.62 -10.63 -4.75
N GLY A 95 -6.46 -11.60 -5.64
CA GLY A 95 -7.17 -12.86 -5.56
C GLY A 95 -6.58 -13.80 -4.50
N ASP A 96 -7.40 -14.77 -4.09
CA ASP A 96 -7.03 -15.73 -3.05
C ASP A 96 -5.77 -16.52 -3.41
N SER A 97 -5.54 -16.80 -4.69
CA SER A 97 -4.33 -17.48 -5.17
C SER A 97 -3.06 -16.66 -4.92
N VAL A 98 -3.09 -15.33 -5.10
CA VAL A 98 -1.95 -14.48 -4.78
C VAL A 98 -1.76 -14.38 -3.27
N ILE A 99 -2.86 -14.15 -2.53
CA ILE A 99 -2.81 -13.98 -1.08
C ILE A 99 -2.28 -15.23 -0.38
N SER A 100 -2.77 -16.43 -0.74
CA SER A 100 -2.35 -17.68 -0.10
C SER A 100 -0.90 -18.06 -0.40
N ASN A 101 -0.39 -17.74 -1.59
CA ASN A 101 1.01 -18.00 -1.92
C ASN A 101 1.98 -17.00 -1.24
N TRP A 102 1.47 -15.86 -0.77
CA TRP A 102 2.24 -14.81 -0.10
C TRP A 102 1.67 -14.48 1.28
N GLU A 103 1.08 -15.46 1.94
CA GLU A 103 0.49 -15.30 3.27
C GLU A 103 1.53 -14.79 4.27
N GLY A 104 1.16 -13.76 5.06
CA GLY A 104 2.06 -13.13 6.01
C GLY A 104 3.13 -12.22 5.40
N GLN A 105 3.18 -12.10 4.07
CA GLN A 105 4.18 -11.28 3.35
C GLN A 105 3.58 -10.08 2.62
N ILE A 106 2.25 -9.94 2.57
CA ILE A 106 1.58 -8.79 1.96
C ILE A 106 1.11 -7.84 3.05
N ILE A 107 1.52 -6.57 2.95
CA ILE A 107 1.20 -5.53 3.92
C ILE A 107 0.51 -4.38 3.18
N ASN A 108 -0.56 -3.87 3.79
CA ASN A 108 -1.32 -2.72 3.26
C ASN A 108 -1.34 -1.57 4.27
N ILE A 109 -1.44 -0.35 3.75
CA ILE A 109 -1.82 0.83 4.53
C ILE A 109 -3.22 1.26 4.11
N HIS A 110 -4.11 1.37 5.10
CA HIS A 110 -5.52 1.68 4.90
C HIS A 110 -5.88 2.98 5.64
N PRO A 111 -6.48 3.97 4.96
CA PRO A 111 -6.72 5.29 5.53
C PRO A 111 -7.95 5.34 6.44
N SER A 112 -8.02 4.45 7.43
CA SER A 112 -8.98 4.48 8.53
C SER A 112 -8.44 3.75 9.76
N LEU A 113 -9.12 3.93 10.90
CA LEU A 113 -8.87 3.16 12.12
C LEU A 113 -9.66 1.84 12.05
N LEU A 114 -9.11 0.83 11.38
CA LEU A 114 -9.77 -0.49 11.28
C LEU A 114 -10.11 -1.05 12.68
N PRO A 115 -11.24 -1.72 12.82
CA PRO A 115 -12.17 -2.21 11.80
C PRO A 115 -13.19 -1.17 11.29
N LYS A 116 -13.09 0.11 11.66
CA LYS A 116 -13.97 1.15 11.10
C LYS A 116 -13.60 1.43 9.64
N TYR A 117 -14.63 1.54 8.81
CA TYR A 117 -14.52 1.99 7.42
C TYR A 117 -13.58 1.15 6.54
N PRO A 118 -13.76 -0.18 6.45
CA PRO A 118 -13.06 -0.97 5.44
C PRO A 118 -13.52 -0.54 4.03
N GLY A 119 -12.66 -0.74 3.02
CA GLY A 119 -12.93 -0.40 1.63
C GLY A 119 -12.78 1.10 1.34
N LEU A 120 -13.60 1.64 0.46
CA LEU A 120 -13.44 2.97 -0.11
C LEU A 120 -14.12 4.09 0.69
N ASN A 121 -13.78 5.35 0.34
CA ASN A 121 -14.40 6.59 0.84
C ASN A 121 -14.32 6.75 2.36
N THR A 122 -13.23 6.33 2.97
CA THR A 122 -13.04 6.28 4.43
C THR A 122 -13.15 7.66 5.09
N HIS A 123 -12.53 8.69 4.50
CA HIS A 123 -12.55 10.06 5.00
C HIS A 123 -13.97 10.62 5.01
N LYS A 124 -14.67 10.47 3.86
CA LYS A 124 -16.06 10.92 3.74
C LYS A 124 -16.95 10.22 4.75
N ARG A 125 -16.82 8.90 4.90
CA ARG A 125 -17.62 8.09 5.85
C ARG A 125 -17.38 8.50 7.29
N ALA A 126 -16.13 8.81 7.67
CA ALA A 126 -15.79 9.30 9.00
C ALA A 126 -16.42 10.67 9.30
N LEU A 127 -16.37 11.60 8.33
CA LEU A 127 -17.00 12.92 8.44
C LEU A 127 -18.51 12.82 8.52
N ASP A 128 -19.14 12.04 7.63
CA ASP A 128 -20.60 11.83 7.59
C ASP A 128 -21.13 11.20 8.89
N SER A 129 -20.30 10.36 9.54
CA SER A 129 -20.64 9.72 10.82
C SER A 129 -20.45 10.64 12.04
N GLY A 130 -19.89 11.83 11.86
CA GLY A 130 -19.60 12.76 12.94
C GLY A 130 -18.53 12.28 13.92
N ASP A 131 -17.64 11.38 13.46
CA ASP A 131 -16.51 10.90 14.26
C ASP A 131 -15.63 12.09 14.71
N LYS A 132 -15.03 11.98 15.89
CA LYS A 132 -14.11 13.00 16.41
C LYS A 132 -12.66 12.72 16.11
N VAL A 133 -12.38 11.47 15.76
CA VAL A 133 -11.04 10.99 15.40
C VAL A 133 -11.10 10.18 14.12
N HIS A 134 -10.03 10.23 13.35
CA HIS A 134 -9.80 9.42 12.16
C HIS A 134 -8.33 8.97 12.16
N GLY A 135 -7.92 8.14 11.21
CA GLY A 135 -6.53 7.70 11.19
C GLY A 135 -6.20 6.81 10.04
N THR A 136 -5.12 6.08 10.21
CA THR A 136 -4.64 5.10 9.25
C THR A 136 -4.17 3.83 9.94
N THR A 137 -4.25 2.69 9.25
CA THR A 137 -3.89 1.38 9.75
C THR A 137 -2.93 0.70 8.79
N ILE A 138 -1.80 0.22 9.30
CA ILE A 138 -0.93 -0.72 8.61
C ILE A 138 -1.30 -2.11 9.09
N HIS A 139 -1.57 -3.04 8.17
CA HIS A 139 -2.02 -4.39 8.50
C HIS A 139 -1.53 -5.42 7.47
N TYR A 140 -1.50 -6.69 7.87
CA TYR A 140 -1.31 -7.79 6.94
C TYR A 140 -2.56 -7.98 6.07
N VAL A 141 -2.36 -8.34 4.81
CA VAL A 141 -3.47 -8.64 3.89
C VAL A 141 -3.87 -10.09 4.02
N THR A 142 -5.19 -10.32 4.13
CA THR A 142 -5.84 -11.63 4.12
C THR A 142 -6.89 -11.67 3.01
N SER A 143 -7.53 -12.81 2.80
CA SER A 143 -8.64 -12.96 1.84
C SER A 143 -9.85 -12.10 2.17
N GLU A 144 -10.04 -11.77 3.45
CA GLU A 144 -11.08 -10.86 3.90
C GLU A 144 -10.59 -9.40 3.81
N LEU A 145 -11.40 -8.55 3.14
CA LEU A 145 -11.03 -7.16 2.86
C LEU A 145 -10.79 -6.36 4.14
N ASP A 146 -9.59 -5.80 4.26
CA ASP A 146 -9.14 -4.93 5.36
C ASP A 146 -9.33 -5.53 6.77
N CYS A 147 -9.31 -6.86 6.90
CA CYS A 147 -9.55 -7.59 8.15
C CYS A 147 -8.32 -8.32 8.71
N GLY A 148 -7.16 -8.21 8.06
CA GLY A 148 -5.94 -8.87 8.51
C GLY A 148 -5.36 -8.29 9.80
N PRO A 149 -4.43 -9.00 10.45
CA PRO A 149 -3.79 -8.57 11.70
C PRO A 149 -3.19 -7.17 11.58
N ILE A 150 -3.50 -6.32 12.55
CA ILE A 150 -3.02 -4.93 12.61
C ILE A 150 -1.57 -4.93 13.07
N ILE A 151 -0.71 -4.19 12.34
CA ILE A 151 0.69 -3.95 12.68
C ILE A 151 0.80 -2.64 13.46
N ARG A 152 0.19 -1.55 12.92
CA ARG A 152 0.24 -0.21 13.52
C ARG A 152 -0.99 0.60 13.15
N GLN A 153 -1.44 1.43 14.08
CA GLN A 153 -2.46 2.46 13.82
C GLN A 153 -1.96 3.81 14.32
N GLU A 154 -2.29 4.85 13.58
CA GLU A 154 -2.08 6.23 14.00
C GLU A 154 -3.38 7.01 13.85
N GLN A 155 -3.70 7.84 14.86
CA GLN A 155 -4.94 8.61 14.88
C GLN A 155 -4.68 10.11 14.94
N ILE A 156 -5.61 10.87 14.40
CA ILE A 156 -5.69 12.33 14.52
C ILE A 156 -7.10 12.76 14.90
N ASN A 157 -7.21 13.93 15.50
CA ASN A 157 -8.50 14.57 15.66
C ASN A 157 -9.01 15.08 14.30
N ILE A 158 -10.31 14.93 14.06
CA ILE A 158 -11.00 15.62 12.97
C ILE A 158 -11.26 17.05 13.45
N GLU A 159 -10.76 18.03 12.70
CA GLU A 159 -10.92 19.43 13.03
C GLU A 159 -12.28 19.96 12.55
N PRO A 160 -12.86 20.99 13.21
CA PRO A 160 -14.18 21.50 12.83
C PRO A 160 -14.32 21.96 11.38
N ASN A 161 -13.22 22.34 10.75
CA ASN A 161 -13.16 22.82 9.37
C ASN A 161 -12.63 21.76 8.39
N ASP A 162 -12.43 20.51 8.81
CA ASP A 162 -12.00 19.45 7.90
C ASP A 162 -13.14 19.12 6.93
N ASP A 163 -12.82 19.12 5.66
CA ASP A 163 -13.54 18.45 4.61
C ASP A 163 -12.82 17.14 4.20
N GLU A 164 -13.37 16.42 3.23
CA GLU A 164 -12.79 15.16 2.77
C GLU A 164 -11.33 15.34 2.28
N ASN A 165 -11.04 16.44 1.57
CA ASN A 165 -9.72 16.69 1.01
C ASN A 165 -8.71 17.06 2.09
N THR A 166 -9.07 17.96 3.01
CA THR A 166 -8.18 18.39 4.10
C THR A 166 -7.85 17.23 5.04
N LEU A 167 -8.85 16.41 5.38
CA LEU A 167 -8.66 15.23 6.20
C LEU A 167 -7.76 14.20 5.49
N MET A 168 -8.01 13.94 4.19
CA MET A 168 -7.19 13.06 3.36
C MET A 168 -5.72 13.51 3.33
N GLU A 169 -5.46 14.79 3.10
CA GLU A 169 -4.08 15.31 3.04
C GLU A 169 -3.36 15.20 4.40
N ARG A 170 -4.08 15.36 5.51
CA ARG A 170 -3.53 15.17 6.85
C ARG A 170 -3.18 13.71 7.12
N ILE A 171 -4.05 12.78 6.73
CA ILE A 171 -3.80 11.34 6.85
C ILE A 171 -2.60 10.92 5.97
N LYS A 172 -2.53 11.36 4.71
CA LYS A 172 -1.40 11.06 3.82
C LYS A 172 -0.06 11.50 4.39
N LYS A 173 0.01 12.65 5.06
CA LYS A 173 1.25 13.09 5.71
C LYS A 173 1.71 12.09 6.78
N ILE A 174 0.79 11.54 7.54
CA ILE A 174 1.09 10.52 8.56
C ILE A 174 1.52 9.22 7.89
N GLU A 175 0.78 8.75 6.89
CA GLU A 175 1.11 7.55 6.13
C GLU A 175 2.54 7.62 5.56
N ASN A 176 2.89 8.74 4.94
CA ASN A 176 4.23 8.96 4.37
C ASN A 176 5.36 8.92 5.42
N LEU A 177 5.06 9.19 6.68
CA LEU A 177 6.03 9.10 7.77
C LEU A 177 6.13 7.69 8.33
N ILE A 178 4.97 7.09 8.65
CA ILE A 178 4.95 5.83 9.41
C ILE A 178 5.19 4.59 8.54
N TYR A 179 4.82 4.62 7.26
CA TYR A 179 4.93 3.43 6.42
C TYR A 179 6.38 3.02 6.15
N PRO A 180 7.30 3.92 5.74
CA PRO A 180 8.71 3.59 5.63
C PRO A 180 9.34 3.14 6.96
N GLU A 181 8.94 3.76 8.06
CA GLU A 181 9.41 3.37 9.40
C GLU A 181 8.96 1.95 9.74
N GLU A 182 7.69 1.60 9.49
CA GLU A 182 7.17 0.28 9.83
C GLU A 182 7.76 -0.82 8.94
N ILE A 183 7.95 -0.55 7.64
CA ILE A 183 8.63 -1.46 6.71
C ILE A 183 10.05 -1.81 7.23
N SER A 184 10.75 -0.86 7.83
CA SER A 184 12.11 -1.10 8.37
C SER A 184 12.18 -2.06 9.55
N LYS A 185 11.04 -2.34 10.19
CA LYS A 185 10.94 -3.25 11.34
C LYS A 185 10.61 -4.70 10.92
N LEU A 186 10.27 -4.90 9.65
CA LEU A 186 10.00 -6.22 9.10
C LEU A 186 11.26 -7.09 9.17
N LYS A 187 11.07 -8.37 9.43
CA LYS A 187 12.15 -9.37 9.53
C LYS A 187 11.80 -10.58 8.69
N ILE A 188 12.81 -11.14 8.05
CA ILE A 188 12.76 -12.39 7.29
C ILE A 188 12.82 -13.57 8.27
#